data_5b83daa94c51b5cbcfe946ee7982b1bd
#
_entry.id   5b83daa94c51b5cbcfe946ee7982b1bd
#
_cell.length_a   1.000
_cell.length_b   1.000
_cell.length_c   1.000
_cell.angle_alpha   90.00
_cell.angle_beta   90.00
_cell.angle_gamma   90.00
#
_symmetry.space_group_name_H-M   'P 1'
#
loop_
_entity.id
_entity.type
_entity.pdbx_description
1 polymer ?
#
loop_
_entity_poly.entity_id
_entity_poly.type
_entity_poly.pdbx_seq_one_letter_code
_entity_poly.pdbx_strand_id
1 'polypeptide(L)'
;MTLTIDHVPIARSDLDAATEEFTRVGLEPEYGGTHADGTTHMAVVGFDDGSYLELISGTDPDIEPDLWPAFIDADAGPCAWCISVEDVAATLQRVIDAGVRVDGPQTMARERPDGTRAEWDIGFLGEPGSEKFPFTIADRAPRSYRVSPTESVAGGPLTGIEAVVAVRNLDASVEAFRRLFRLATPARAEIPEFGAAVASFPGDPLMLATPLDDGRGTWLTERLDTYGESPCACLLSTEDIQTADEEYALREPTEWLDRRVAWFDSDELDRALGVVSRSTAAAGR
;
A
#
# COMPACT_ATOMS: atom_id res chain seq x y z
N MET A 1 0.97 3.30 -19.50
CA MET A 1 -0.08 2.74 -18.64
C MET A 1 0.23 3.32 -17.27
N THR A 2 -0.64 4.12 -16.70
CA THR A 2 -0.47 4.66 -15.35
C THR A 2 -0.82 3.55 -14.36
N LEU A 3 0.00 3.35 -13.33
CA LEU A 3 -0.34 2.45 -12.23
C LEU A 3 -1.54 3.03 -11.47
N THR A 4 -2.48 2.17 -11.12
CA THR A 4 -3.60 2.55 -10.24
C THR A 4 -3.56 1.62 -9.04
N ILE A 5 -3.24 2.16 -7.86
CA ILE A 5 -3.30 1.40 -6.62
C ILE A 5 -4.75 0.99 -6.39
N ASP A 6 -4.96 -0.28 -6.14
CA ASP A 6 -6.23 -0.81 -5.68
C ASP A 6 -6.31 -0.72 -4.15
N HIS A 7 -5.33 -1.31 -3.48
CA HIS A 7 -5.22 -1.25 -2.03
C HIS A 7 -3.81 -1.59 -1.53
N VAL A 8 -3.58 -1.27 -0.27
CA VAL A 8 -2.37 -1.65 0.46
C VAL A 8 -2.80 -2.39 1.73
N PRO A 9 -2.48 -3.70 1.85
CA PRO A 9 -2.66 -4.44 3.09
C PRO A 9 -1.70 -3.95 4.18
N ILE A 10 -2.26 -3.72 5.37
CA ILE A 10 -1.56 -3.31 6.60
C ILE A 10 -1.70 -4.45 7.61
N ALA A 11 -0.64 -5.21 7.78
CA ALA A 11 -0.61 -6.39 8.63
C ALA A 11 -0.59 -6.00 10.11
N ARG A 12 -1.49 -6.58 10.89
CA ARG A 12 -1.64 -6.39 12.34
C ARG A 12 -2.01 -7.73 13.00
N SER A 13 -1.49 -7.98 14.19
CA SER A 13 -1.79 -9.18 14.97
C SER A 13 -3.19 -9.14 15.61
N ASP A 14 -3.71 -7.94 15.89
CA ASP A 14 -5.01 -7.68 16.51
C ASP A 14 -5.77 -6.61 15.72
N LEU A 15 -6.89 -7.01 15.08
CA LEU A 15 -7.68 -6.12 14.24
C LEU A 15 -8.42 -5.04 15.04
N ASP A 16 -8.88 -5.38 16.24
CA ASP A 16 -9.62 -4.44 17.09
C ASP A 16 -8.68 -3.35 17.59
N ALA A 17 -7.47 -3.73 18.08
CA ALA A 17 -6.45 -2.78 18.49
C ALA A 17 -6.00 -1.89 17.32
N ALA A 18 -5.81 -2.45 16.13
CA ALA A 18 -5.48 -1.70 14.91
C ALA A 18 -6.59 -0.70 14.53
N THR A 19 -7.86 -1.13 14.61
CA THR A 19 -9.01 -0.26 14.32
C THR A 19 -9.08 0.91 15.31
N GLU A 20 -8.86 0.65 16.61
CA GLU A 20 -8.81 1.70 17.63
C GLU A 20 -7.66 2.70 17.38
N GLU A 21 -6.51 2.23 16.92
CA GLU A 21 -5.36 3.08 16.61
C GLU A 21 -5.65 3.99 15.41
N PHE A 22 -6.16 3.44 14.32
CA PHE A 22 -6.52 4.22 13.15
C PHE A 22 -7.62 5.24 13.46
N THR A 23 -8.59 4.88 14.31
CA THR A 23 -9.65 5.79 14.78
C THR A 23 -9.06 6.97 15.59
N ARG A 24 -8.05 6.72 16.41
CA ARG A 24 -7.37 7.80 17.19
C ARG A 24 -6.71 8.87 16.30
N VAL A 25 -6.29 8.50 15.11
CA VAL A 25 -5.70 9.45 14.14
C VAL A 25 -6.71 9.97 13.09
N GLY A 26 -8.00 9.62 13.23
CA GLY A 26 -9.09 10.17 12.41
C GLY A 26 -9.51 9.31 11.21
N LEU A 27 -9.01 8.07 11.07
CA LEU A 27 -9.25 7.23 9.90
C LEU A 27 -10.31 6.13 10.12
N GLU A 28 -11.13 6.14 11.06
CA GLU A 28 -12.27 5.25 11.45
C GLU A 28 -12.52 4.02 10.51
N PRO A 29 -11.72 2.94 10.55
CA PRO A 29 -11.88 1.81 9.64
C PRO A 29 -13.23 1.10 9.82
N GLU A 30 -13.83 0.64 8.72
CA GLU A 30 -15.06 -0.12 8.72
C GLU A 30 -14.76 -1.63 8.61
N TYR A 31 -15.41 -2.46 9.44
CA TYR A 31 -15.22 -3.91 9.35
C TYR A 31 -15.66 -4.45 7.98
N GLY A 32 -14.71 -5.05 7.27
CA GLY A 32 -14.87 -5.54 5.90
C GLY A 32 -15.29 -7.00 5.79
N GLY A 33 -15.19 -7.79 6.86
CA GLY A 33 -15.53 -9.22 6.90
C GLY A 33 -14.31 -10.14 6.95
N THR A 34 -14.58 -11.44 6.81
CA THR A 34 -13.59 -12.52 6.80
C THR A 34 -13.30 -12.94 5.34
N HIS A 35 -12.04 -13.24 5.02
CA HIS A 35 -11.68 -13.80 3.72
C HIS A 35 -12.25 -15.22 3.52
N ALA A 36 -12.38 -15.64 2.25
CA ALA A 36 -13.07 -16.89 1.92
C ALA A 36 -12.38 -18.15 2.48
N ASP A 37 -11.07 -18.10 2.70
CA ASP A 37 -10.27 -19.16 3.35
C ASP A 37 -10.56 -19.28 4.87
N GLY A 38 -11.11 -18.22 5.48
CA GLY A 38 -11.45 -18.17 6.89
C GLY A 38 -10.26 -17.90 7.82
N THR A 39 -9.04 -17.77 7.30
CA THR A 39 -7.81 -17.61 8.10
C THR A 39 -7.53 -16.16 8.49
N THR A 40 -8.06 -15.21 7.72
CA THR A 40 -7.87 -13.78 7.96
C THR A 40 -9.19 -13.02 7.89
N HIS A 41 -9.25 -11.89 8.61
CA HIS A 41 -10.32 -10.92 8.55
C HIS A 41 -9.74 -9.51 8.42
N MET A 42 -10.61 -8.53 8.08
CA MET A 42 -10.12 -7.20 7.79
C MET A 42 -11.07 -6.08 8.19
N ALA A 43 -10.49 -4.88 8.36
CA ALA A 43 -11.20 -3.61 8.34
C ALA A 43 -10.62 -2.72 7.23
N VAL A 44 -11.41 -1.83 6.66
CA VAL A 44 -11.03 -1.03 5.49
C VAL A 44 -11.20 0.46 5.72
N VAL A 45 -10.29 1.24 5.16
CA VAL A 45 -10.43 2.69 4.97
C VAL A 45 -10.47 2.94 3.47
N GLY A 46 -11.65 3.16 2.90
CA GLY A 46 -11.85 3.40 1.48
C GLY A 46 -11.79 4.88 1.14
N PHE A 47 -11.17 5.23 -0.01
CA PHE A 47 -11.04 6.59 -0.52
C PHE A 47 -11.95 6.85 -1.72
N ASP A 48 -12.17 8.12 -2.05
CA ASP A 48 -13.06 8.55 -3.14
C ASP A 48 -12.59 8.09 -4.52
N ASP A 49 -11.29 7.88 -4.73
CA ASP A 49 -10.75 7.32 -5.97
C ASP A 49 -10.97 5.80 -6.12
N GLY A 50 -11.55 5.18 -5.10
CA GLY A 50 -11.83 3.76 -5.02
C GLY A 50 -10.66 2.91 -4.50
N SER A 51 -9.51 3.49 -4.17
CA SER A 51 -8.44 2.81 -3.45
C SER A 51 -8.81 2.63 -1.96
N TYR A 52 -8.13 1.73 -1.24
CA TYR A 52 -8.36 1.54 0.20
C TYR A 52 -7.14 0.99 0.93
N LEU A 53 -7.04 1.29 2.22
CA LEU A 53 -6.20 0.54 3.15
C LEU A 53 -6.98 -0.69 3.64
N GLU A 54 -6.30 -1.80 3.75
CA GLU A 54 -6.84 -3.04 4.28
C GLU A 54 -6.09 -3.43 5.56
N LEU A 55 -6.66 -3.15 6.73
CA LEU A 55 -6.14 -3.68 7.98
C LEU A 55 -6.43 -5.17 8.02
N ILE A 56 -5.41 -6.03 7.98
CA ILE A 56 -5.56 -7.47 7.92
C ILE A 56 -4.97 -8.14 9.16
N SER A 57 -5.71 -9.08 9.76
CA SER A 57 -5.29 -9.86 10.91
C SER A 57 -5.73 -11.32 10.79
N GLY A 58 -5.10 -12.21 11.56
CA GLY A 58 -5.57 -13.58 11.71
C GLY A 58 -6.90 -13.66 12.44
N THR A 59 -7.76 -14.61 12.07
CA THR A 59 -9.07 -14.82 12.71
C THR A 59 -8.95 -15.60 14.02
N ASP A 60 -7.91 -16.41 14.18
CA ASP A 60 -7.67 -17.30 15.31
C ASP A 60 -6.14 -17.39 15.55
N PRO A 61 -5.66 -17.14 16.77
CA PRO A 61 -4.22 -17.21 17.08
C PRO A 61 -3.62 -18.61 16.93
N ASP A 62 -4.44 -19.66 16.89
CA ASP A 62 -4.00 -21.04 16.70
C ASP A 62 -3.97 -21.46 15.22
N ILE A 63 -4.40 -20.60 14.30
CA ILE A 63 -4.45 -20.84 12.85
C ILE A 63 -3.47 -19.88 12.14
N GLU A 64 -2.45 -20.45 11.50
CA GLU A 64 -1.51 -19.63 10.70
C GLU A 64 -2.23 -19.06 9.47
N PRO A 65 -2.19 -17.75 9.25
CA PRO A 65 -2.76 -17.13 8.05
C PRO A 65 -2.10 -17.64 6.77
N ASP A 66 -2.89 -17.86 5.71
CA ASP A 66 -2.38 -18.29 4.41
C ASP A 66 -1.54 -17.20 3.72
N LEU A 67 -1.83 -15.92 4.00
CA LEU A 67 -1.13 -14.76 3.44
C LEU A 67 -0.43 -13.97 4.54
N TRP A 68 0.84 -13.62 4.32
CA TRP A 68 1.65 -12.71 5.14
C TRP A 68 1.76 -13.05 6.63
N PRO A 69 1.83 -14.32 7.07
CA PRO A 69 1.81 -14.68 8.50
C PRO A 69 2.92 -13.96 9.29
N ALA A 70 4.15 -13.93 8.79
CA ALA A 70 5.26 -13.27 9.48
C ALA A 70 5.08 -11.74 9.62
N PHE A 71 4.36 -11.10 8.70
CA PHE A 71 4.02 -9.68 8.83
C PHE A 71 2.91 -9.45 9.84
N ILE A 72 1.89 -10.33 9.86
CA ILE A 72 0.75 -10.24 10.79
C ILE A 72 1.25 -10.44 12.22
N ASP A 73 2.02 -11.50 12.49
CA ASP A 73 2.53 -11.84 13.83
C ASP A 73 3.41 -10.74 14.44
N ALA A 74 4.05 -9.93 13.60
CA ALA A 74 4.99 -8.90 14.03
C ALA A 74 4.45 -7.47 13.90
N ASP A 75 3.15 -7.28 13.64
CA ASP A 75 2.55 -5.94 13.42
C ASP A 75 3.31 -5.10 12.38
N ALA A 76 3.79 -5.76 11.32
CA ALA A 76 4.79 -5.18 10.42
C ALA A 76 4.29 -4.00 9.55
N GLY A 77 3.02 -3.62 9.63
CA GLY A 77 2.45 -2.54 8.86
C GLY A 77 2.24 -2.92 7.38
N PRO A 78 2.58 -2.05 6.41
CA PRO A 78 2.40 -2.35 5.00
C PRO A 78 3.13 -3.65 4.61
N CYS A 79 2.41 -4.68 4.17
CA CYS A 79 2.99 -5.99 3.88
C CYS A 79 2.97 -6.35 2.40
N ALA A 80 2.01 -5.83 1.65
CA ALA A 80 1.88 -6.02 0.21
C ALA A 80 1.22 -4.79 -0.42
N TRP A 81 1.07 -4.78 -1.72
CA TRP A 81 0.34 -3.74 -2.44
C TRP A 81 -0.30 -4.29 -3.70
N CYS A 82 -1.46 -3.77 -4.04
CA CYS A 82 -2.28 -4.23 -5.14
C CYS A 82 -2.49 -3.14 -6.18
N ILE A 83 -2.47 -3.52 -7.46
CA ILE A 83 -2.87 -2.64 -8.55
C ILE A 83 -4.14 -3.15 -9.23
N SER A 84 -5.04 -2.21 -9.56
CA SER A 84 -6.21 -2.48 -10.38
C SER A 84 -5.81 -2.62 -11.84
N VAL A 85 -6.32 -3.65 -12.51
CA VAL A 85 -6.11 -3.91 -13.93
C VAL A 85 -7.43 -4.26 -14.61
N GLU A 86 -7.51 -4.07 -15.94
CA GLU A 86 -8.71 -4.42 -16.70
C GLU A 86 -8.86 -5.94 -16.86
N ASP A 87 -7.74 -6.65 -17.01
CA ASP A 87 -7.69 -8.09 -17.26
C ASP A 87 -6.43 -8.66 -16.59
N VAL A 88 -6.64 -9.49 -15.55
CA VAL A 88 -5.56 -10.15 -14.81
C VAL A 88 -4.79 -11.10 -15.72
N ALA A 89 -5.47 -11.95 -16.50
CA ALA A 89 -4.79 -12.93 -17.34
C ALA A 89 -3.90 -12.27 -18.40
N ALA A 90 -4.41 -11.22 -19.08
CA ALA A 90 -3.63 -10.47 -20.05
C ALA A 90 -2.44 -9.72 -19.37
N THR A 91 -2.61 -9.27 -18.14
CA THR A 91 -1.54 -8.63 -17.37
C THR A 91 -0.48 -9.63 -16.99
N LEU A 92 -0.85 -10.80 -16.45
CA LEU A 92 0.10 -11.88 -16.11
C LEU A 92 0.88 -12.34 -17.35
N GLN A 93 0.24 -12.47 -18.52
CA GLN A 93 0.94 -12.85 -19.75
C GLN A 93 2.04 -11.81 -20.11
N ARG A 94 1.75 -10.51 -20.02
CA ARG A 94 2.77 -9.48 -20.26
C ARG A 94 3.93 -9.53 -19.27
N VAL A 95 3.65 -9.89 -18.01
CA VAL A 95 4.64 -10.03 -16.94
C VAL A 95 5.54 -11.26 -17.21
N ILE A 96 4.96 -12.37 -17.64
CA ILE A 96 5.71 -13.57 -18.09
C ILE A 96 6.62 -13.22 -19.28
N ASP A 97 6.11 -12.49 -20.27
CA ASP A 97 6.88 -12.06 -21.45
C ASP A 97 8.05 -11.13 -21.07
N ALA A 98 7.94 -10.40 -19.95
CA ALA A 98 9.01 -9.60 -19.37
C ALA A 98 10.00 -10.40 -18.51
N GLY A 99 9.81 -11.73 -18.38
CA GLY A 99 10.67 -12.65 -17.65
C GLY A 99 10.47 -12.66 -16.14
N VAL A 100 9.31 -12.22 -15.66
CA VAL A 100 8.94 -12.27 -14.23
C VAL A 100 7.97 -13.43 -14.00
N ARG A 101 8.20 -14.20 -12.94
CA ARG A 101 7.30 -15.27 -12.52
C ARG A 101 5.96 -14.71 -12.09
N VAL A 102 4.91 -15.48 -12.26
CA VAL A 102 3.55 -15.14 -11.82
C VAL A 102 2.85 -16.34 -11.21
N ASP A 103 1.84 -16.09 -10.38
CA ASP A 103 0.86 -17.07 -9.92
C ASP A 103 -0.55 -16.55 -10.19
N GLY A 104 -1.45 -17.42 -10.66
CA GLY A 104 -2.81 -17.05 -11.07
C GLY A 104 -3.04 -17.16 -12.59
N PRO A 105 -4.14 -16.62 -13.13
CA PRO A 105 -5.21 -15.91 -12.40
C PRO A 105 -6.05 -16.85 -11.53
N GLN A 106 -6.50 -16.35 -10.39
CA GLN A 106 -7.43 -17.04 -9.50
C GLN A 106 -8.69 -16.18 -9.31
N THR A 107 -9.86 -16.80 -9.27
CA THR A 107 -11.10 -16.10 -8.95
C THR A 107 -11.36 -16.20 -7.47
N MET A 108 -11.54 -15.06 -6.83
CA MET A 108 -11.82 -14.92 -5.41
C MET A 108 -13.21 -14.33 -5.20
N ALA A 109 -13.77 -14.54 -4.02
CA ALA A 109 -15.02 -13.94 -3.62
C ALA A 109 -15.04 -13.70 -2.11
N ARG A 110 -15.86 -12.74 -1.68
CA ARG A 110 -16.13 -12.46 -0.29
C ARG A 110 -17.59 -12.07 -0.12
N GLU A 111 -18.20 -12.47 0.98
CA GLU A 111 -19.49 -11.99 1.39
C GLU A 111 -19.31 -10.93 2.48
N ARG A 112 -19.91 -9.75 2.26
CA ARG A 112 -19.94 -8.67 3.24
C ARG A 112 -20.94 -8.98 4.36
N PRO A 113 -20.85 -8.31 5.53
CA PRO A 113 -21.81 -8.48 6.62
C PRO A 113 -23.27 -8.23 6.21
N ASP A 114 -23.53 -7.43 5.19
CA ASP A 114 -24.85 -7.14 4.64
C ASP A 114 -25.36 -8.22 3.63
N GLY A 115 -24.58 -9.29 3.39
CA GLY A 115 -24.87 -10.35 2.43
C GLY A 115 -24.49 -10.03 0.98
N THR A 116 -23.93 -8.87 0.71
CA THR A 116 -23.44 -8.53 -0.64
C THR A 116 -22.22 -9.38 -0.98
N ARG A 117 -22.25 -10.08 -2.12
CA ARG A 117 -21.16 -10.90 -2.61
C ARG A 117 -20.29 -10.12 -3.60
N ALA A 118 -19.06 -9.86 -3.22
CA ALA A 118 -18.02 -9.33 -4.08
C ALA A 118 -17.25 -10.47 -4.76
N GLU A 119 -16.91 -10.33 -6.05
CA GLU A 119 -16.13 -11.30 -6.82
C GLU A 119 -15.09 -10.57 -7.66
N TRP A 120 -13.88 -11.13 -7.74
CA TRP A 120 -12.77 -10.56 -8.49
C TRP A 120 -11.78 -11.65 -8.95
N ASP A 121 -10.98 -11.33 -9.97
CA ASP A 121 -9.79 -12.10 -10.32
C ASP A 121 -8.56 -11.49 -9.68
N ILE A 122 -7.60 -12.32 -9.26
CA ILE A 122 -6.34 -11.93 -8.64
C ILE A 122 -5.17 -12.65 -9.31
N GLY A 123 -4.00 -12.01 -9.32
CA GLY A 123 -2.75 -12.64 -9.76
C GLY A 123 -1.54 -12.01 -9.11
N PHE A 124 -0.59 -12.83 -8.70
CA PHE A 124 0.62 -12.42 -7.99
C PHE A 124 1.82 -12.33 -8.96
N LEU A 125 2.67 -11.31 -8.76
CA LEU A 125 3.84 -11.05 -9.57
C LEU A 125 5.11 -11.25 -8.74
N GLY A 126 6.06 -12.00 -9.26
CA GLY A 126 7.33 -12.30 -8.60
C GLY A 126 7.42 -13.70 -8.04
N GLU A 127 8.44 -13.96 -7.26
CA GLU A 127 8.61 -15.23 -6.56
C GLU A 127 7.66 -15.32 -5.37
N PRO A 128 7.16 -16.51 -5.01
CA PRO A 128 6.33 -16.68 -3.81
C PRO A 128 7.01 -16.12 -2.56
N GLY A 129 6.28 -15.36 -1.78
CA GLY A 129 6.79 -14.69 -0.57
C GLY A 129 7.65 -13.45 -0.84
N SER A 130 7.67 -12.93 -2.07
CA SER A 130 8.28 -11.66 -2.41
C SER A 130 7.21 -10.62 -2.70
N GLU A 131 7.09 -9.61 -1.85
CA GLU A 131 6.08 -8.55 -1.93
C GLU A 131 6.62 -7.28 -2.62
N LYS A 132 7.76 -7.40 -3.33
CA LYS A 132 8.38 -6.30 -4.08
C LYS A 132 7.46 -5.78 -5.19
N PHE A 133 6.93 -6.70 -6.00
CA PHE A 133 5.99 -6.36 -7.05
C PHE A 133 4.55 -6.40 -6.53
N PRO A 134 3.64 -5.62 -7.12
CA PRO A 134 2.25 -5.67 -6.73
C PRO A 134 1.62 -7.01 -7.13
N PHE A 135 0.61 -7.42 -6.41
CA PHE A 135 -0.37 -8.32 -6.99
C PHE A 135 -1.42 -7.51 -7.78
N THR A 136 -2.16 -8.19 -8.63
CA THR A 136 -3.13 -7.55 -9.55
C THR A 136 -4.53 -8.00 -9.24
N ILE A 137 -5.51 -7.12 -9.42
CA ILE A 137 -6.92 -7.41 -9.21
C ILE A 137 -7.77 -6.81 -10.33
N ALA A 138 -8.84 -7.55 -10.71
CA ALA A 138 -9.90 -7.08 -11.60
C ALA A 138 -11.25 -7.48 -11.05
N ASP A 139 -12.13 -6.52 -10.81
CA ASP A 139 -13.47 -6.77 -10.29
C ASP A 139 -14.35 -7.48 -11.34
N ARG A 140 -15.04 -8.56 -10.93
CA ARG A 140 -16.09 -9.25 -11.71
C ARG A 140 -17.49 -8.75 -11.36
N ALA A 141 -17.65 -8.25 -10.15
CA ALA A 141 -18.85 -7.58 -9.65
C ALA A 141 -18.61 -6.05 -9.61
N PRO A 142 -19.63 -5.21 -9.43
CA PRO A 142 -19.43 -3.79 -9.22
C PRO A 142 -18.44 -3.51 -8.08
N ARG A 143 -17.51 -2.57 -8.29
CA ARG A 143 -16.50 -2.19 -7.29
C ARG A 143 -17.11 -1.88 -5.92
N SER A 144 -18.25 -1.20 -5.90
CA SER A 144 -18.97 -0.86 -4.66
C SER A 144 -19.42 -2.09 -3.83
N TYR A 145 -19.39 -3.29 -4.42
CA TYR A 145 -19.62 -4.53 -3.65
C TYR A 145 -18.41 -4.91 -2.81
N ARG A 146 -17.21 -4.50 -3.23
CA ARG A 146 -15.97 -4.80 -2.52
C ARG A 146 -15.57 -3.68 -1.57
N VAL A 147 -15.64 -2.42 -1.99
CA VAL A 147 -15.27 -1.25 -1.20
C VAL A 147 -16.12 -0.04 -1.57
N SER A 148 -16.39 0.80 -0.59
CA SER A 148 -16.96 2.16 -0.75
C SER A 148 -16.10 3.14 0.04
N PRO A 149 -16.12 4.44 -0.27
CA PRO A 149 -15.46 5.44 0.58
C PRO A 149 -15.98 5.34 2.01
N THR A 150 -15.05 5.31 2.98
CA THR A 150 -15.35 5.30 4.40
C THR A 150 -15.86 6.67 4.83
N GLU A 151 -16.85 6.73 5.70
CA GLU A 151 -17.51 7.99 6.10
C GLU A 151 -16.50 9.03 6.63
N SER A 152 -15.50 8.61 7.40
CA SER A 152 -14.47 9.47 7.99
C SER A 152 -13.53 10.14 6.99
N VAL A 153 -13.46 9.66 5.74
CA VAL A 153 -12.56 10.20 4.70
C VAL A 153 -13.30 10.66 3.44
N ALA A 154 -14.57 10.27 3.28
CA ALA A 154 -15.38 10.58 2.10
C ALA A 154 -15.56 12.10 1.90
N GLY A 155 -15.14 12.63 0.76
CA GLY A 155 -15.18 14.06 0.44
C GLY A 155 -14.21 14.91 1.27
N GLY A 156 -13.32 14.29 2.04
CA GLY A 156 -12.27 14.94 2.84
C GLY A 156 -11.01 15.24 2.03
N PRO A 157 -9.93 15.70 2.69
CA PRO A 157 -8.70 16.09 2.03
C PRO A 157 -7.85 14.91 1.50
N LEU A 158 -8.10 13.67 1.95
CA LEU A 158 -7.36 12.50 1.51
C LEU A 158 -8.01 11.88 0.27
N THR A 159 -7.24 11.68 -0.80
CA THR A 159 -7.81 11.37 -2.12
C THR A 159 -7.35 10.04 -2.74
N GLY A 160 -6.43 9.34 -2.11
CA GLY A 160 -5.90 8.07 -2.64
C GLY A 160 -4.61 7.64 -1.96
N ILE A 161 -3.95 6.62 -2.51
CA ILE A 161 -2.83 5.93 -1.88
C ILE A 161 -1.62 5.91 -2.81
N GLU A 162 -0.42 6.09 -2.24
CA GLU A 162 0.88 5.83 -2.86
C GLU A 162 1.64 4.78 -2.04
N ALA A 163 2.25 3.80 -2.72
CA ALA A 163 3.08 2.78 -2.08
C ALA A 163 4.56 3.19 -2.05
N VAL A 164 5.23 2.99 -0.93
CA VAL A 164 6.69 3.09 -0.80
C VAL A 164 7.25 1.68 -0.59
N VAL A 165 8.00 1.19 -1.57
CA VAL A 165 8.54 -0.18 -1.56
C VAL A 165 10.02 -0.16 -1.20
N ALA A 166 10.39 -0.87 -0.13
CA ALA A 166 11.77 -1.08 0.27
C ALA A 166 12.48 -2.01 -0.70
N VAL A 167 13.66 -1.62 -1.17
CA VAL A 167 14.46 -2.39 -2.11
C VAL A 167 15.93 -2.38 -1.70
N ARG A 168 16.64 -3.51 -1.94
CA ARG A 168 18.08 -3.62 -1.62
C ARG A 168 18.97 -2.86 -2.61
N ASN A 169 18.56 -2.79 -3.86
CA ASN A 169 19.31 -2.11 -4.93
C ASN A 169 18.36 -1.21 -5.72
N LEU A 170 18.48 0.10 -5.47
CA LEU A 170 17.57 1.09 -6.05
C LEU A 170 17.69 1.13 -7.59
N ASP A 171 18.90 1.08 -8.15
CA ASP A 171 19.10 1.16 -9.59
C ASP A 171 18.53 -0.04 -10.34
N ALA A 172 18.84 -1.24 -9.87
CA ALA A 172 18.31 -2.48 -10.45
C ALA A 172 16.78 -2.56 -10.32
N SER A 173 16.23 -2.08 -9.20
CA SER A 173 14.78 -2.06 -8.99
C SER A 173 14.10 -1.03 -9.87
N VAL A 174 14.62 0.19 -9.99
CA VAL A 174 14.13 1.21 -10.92
C VAL A 174 14.09 0.68 -12.36
N GLU A 175 15.15 0.00 -12.81
CA GLU A 175 15.18 -0.59 -14.16
C GLU A 175 14.11 -1.68 -14.33
N ALA A 176 13.95 -2.58 -13.34
CA ALA A 176 12.95 -3.63 -13.35
C ALA A 176 11.52 -3.08 -13.41
N PHE A 177 11.19 -2.10 -12.56
CA PHE A 177 9.86 -1.48 -12.52
C PHE A 177 9.55 -0.70 -13.80
N ARG A 178 10.51 0.07 -14.32
CA ARG A 178 10.34 0.79 -15.59
C ARG A 178 10.09 -0.13 -16.76
N ARG A 179 10.80 -1.26 -16.82
CA ARG A 179 10.61 -2.27 -17.86
C ARG A 179 9.25 -2.94 -17.76
N LEU A 180 8.84 -3.33 -16.53
CA LEU A 180 7.62 -4.10 -16.29
C LEU A 180 6.36 -3.24 -16.51
N PHE A 181 6.34 -2.04 -15.95
CA PHE A 181 5.17 -1.15 -15.92
C PHE A 181 5.27 0.03 -16.89
N ARG A 182 6.38 0.15 -17.65
CA ARG A 182 6.64 1.25 -18.60
C ARG A 182 6.64 2.63 -17.95
N LEU A 183 7.18 2.71 -16.72
CA LEU A 183 7.22 3.93 -15.96
C LEU A 183 8.20 4.95 -16.54
N ALA A 184 7.95 6.23 -16.29
CA ALA A 184 8.84 7.32 -16.63
C ALA A 184 10.17 7.22 -15.86
N THR A 185 11.15 8.06 -16.20
CA THR A 185 12.37 8.18 -15.40
C THR A 185 12.02 8.81 -14.05
N PRO A 186 12.39 8.17 -12.92
CA PRO A 186 12.05 8.71 -11.62
C PRO A 186 12.87 9.93 -11.24
N ALA A 187 12.29 10.81 -10.43
CA ALA A 187 13.02 11.77 -9.63
C ALA A 187 13.67 11.04 -8.44
N ARG A 188 14.87 11.48 -8.01
CA ARG A 188 15.63 10.83 -6.94
C ARG A 188 16.10 11.84 -5.91
N ALA A 189 16.10 11.44 -4.65
CA ALA A 189 16.67 12.20 -3.53
C ALA A 189 17.11 11.27 -2.41
N GLU A 190 17.95 11.79 -1.53
CA GLU A 190 18.13 11.22 -0.20
C GLU A 190 17.17 11.92 0.76
N ILE A 191 16.49 11.15 1.60
CA ILE A 191 15.57 11.63 2.65
C ILE A 191 16.15 11.21 4.01
N PRO A 192 17.00 12.06 4.59
CA PRO A 192 17.71 11.72 5.82
C PRO A 192 16.80 11.41 7.02
N GLU A 193 15.66 12.09 7.12
CA GLU A 193 14.68 11.90 8.18
C GLU A 193 14.00 10.54 8.09
N PHE A 194 13.81 10.04 6.86
CA PHE A 194 13.31 8.69 6.61
C PHE A 194 14.42 7.64 6.61
N GLY A 195 15.67 8.06 6.46
CA GLY A 195 16.86 7.18 6.40
C GLY A 195 17.01 6.45 5.07
N ALA A 196 16.47 6.98 3.98
CA ALA A 196 16.48 6.31 2.68
C ALA A 196 16.88 7.21 1.52
N ALA A 197 17.53 6.62 0.51
CA ALA A 197 17.54 7.16 -0.84
C ALA A 197 16.28 6.66 -1.56
N VAL A 198 15.56 7.58 -2.22
CA VAL A 198 14.28 7.29 -2.85
C VAL A 198 14.28 7.56 -4.35
N ALA A 199 13.41 6.86 -5.07
CA ALA A 199 13.08 7.07 -6.47
C ALA A 199 11.56 7.15 -6.63
N SER A 200 11.02 8.33 -6.94
CA SER A 200 9.60 8.58 -7.15
C SER A 200 9.29 8.67 -8.64
N PHE A 201 8.26 7.97 -9.10
CA PHE A 201 7.87 7.92 -10.52
C PHE A 201 6.81 8.99 -10.80
N PRO A 202 7.13 10.02 -11.63
CA PRO A 202 6.19 11.10 -11.89
C PRO A 202 4.88 10.60 -12.54
N GLY A 203 3.76 10.90 -11.88
CA GLY A 203 2.43 10.52 -12.35
C GLY A 203 1.99 9.09 -12.02
N ASP A 204 2.83 8.32 -11.32
CA ASP A 204 2.51 7.00 -10.81
C ASP A 204 2.58 6.99 -9.27
N PRO A 205 1.66 6.34 -8.56
CA PRO A 205 1.58 6.35 -7.09
C PRO A 205 2.56 5.35 -6.46
N LEU A 206 3.83 5.44 -6.84
CA LEU A 206 4.89 4.52 -6.45
C LEU A 206 6.19 5.24 -6.16
N MET A 207 6.79 4.89 -5.05
CA MET A 207 8.15 5.24 -4.67
C MET A 207 8.94 3.99 -4.29
N LEU A 208 10.20 3.92 -4.70
CA LEU A 208 11.16 2.91 -4.23
C LEU A 208 12.10 3.56 -3.23
N ALA A 209 12.44 2.84 -2.15
CA ALA A 209 13.32 3.31 -1.10
C ALA A 209 14.43 2.29 -0.81
N THR A 210 15.67 2.74 -0.67
CA THR A 210 16.81 1.93 -0.23
C THR A 210 17.48 2.58 0.98
N PRO A 211 17.98 1.81 1.96
CA PRO A 211 18.63 2.39 3.15
C PRO A 211 19.80 3.30 2.80
N LEU A 212 20.00 4.37 3.57
CA LEU A 212 21.25 5.14 3.55
C LEU A 212 22.34 4.38 4.30
N ASP A 213 23.58 4.43 3.77
CA ASP A 213 24.76 3.71 4.34
C ASP A 213 25.36 4.38 5.59
N ASP A 214 24.80 5.50 6.04
CA ASP A 214 25.34 6.34 7.13
C ASP A 214 24.77 6.03 8.53
N GLY A 215 24.07 4.91 8.66
CA GLY A 215 23.43 4.46 9.89
C GLY A 215 22.01 4.99 10.13
N ARG A 216 21.57 5.99 9.39
CA ARG A 216 20.19 6.50 9.47
C ARG A 216 19.17 5.53 8.88
N GLY A 217 19.61 4.66 7.95
CA GLY A 217 18.80 3.65 7.29
C GLY A 217 18.67 2.32 8.04
N THR A 218 19.08 2.23 9.30
CA THR A 218 19.12 0.97 10.08
C THR A 218 17.76 0.28 10.13
N TRP A 219 16.68 1.01 10.43
CA TRP A 219 15.32 0.47 10.48
C TRP A 219 14.88 -0.18 9.15
N LEU A 220 15.23 0.45 8.02
CA LEU A 220 14.88 -0.05 6.70
C LEU A 220 15.75 -1.25 6.31
N THR A 221 17.02 -1.28 6.76
CA THR A 221 17.89 -2.46 6.62
C THR A 221 17.36 -3.64 7.41
N GLU A 222 16.97 -3.44 8.68
CA GLU A 222 16.36 -4.47 9.53
C GLU A 222 15.06 -5.00 8.92
N ARG A 223 14.21 -4.11 8.39
CA ARG A 223 12.99 -4.50 7.68
C ARG A 223 13.28 -5.36 6.45
N LEU A 224 14.24 -4.95 5.61
CA LEU A 224 14.67 -5.72 4.45
C LEU A 224 15.26 -7.09 4.82
N ASP A 225 15.97 -7.18 5.94
CA ASP A 225 16.55 -8.43 6.40
C ASP A 225 15.48 -9.38 6.97
N THR A 226 14.44 -8.83 7.58
CA THR A 226 13.34 -9.61 8.17
C THR A 226 12.31 -10.05 7.12
N TYR A 227 11.87 -9.13 6.24
CA TYR A 227 10.73 -9.35 5.35
C TYR A 227 11.11 -9.37 3.86
N GLY A 228 12.36 -9.12 3.52
CA GLY A 228 12.75 -8.97 2.12
C GLY A 228 12.30 -7.64 1.51
N GLU A 229 12.37 -7.57 0.17
CA GLU A 229 11.88 -6.41 -0.58
C GLU A 229 10.34 -6.40 -0.58
N SER A 230 9.76 -5.40 0.08
CA SER A 230 8.30 -5.29 0.34
C SER A 230 7.91 -3.83 0.59
N PRO A 231 6.62 -3.46 0.59
CA PRO A 231 6.20 -2.14 1.05
C PRO A 231 6.71 -1.85 2.46
N CYS A 232 7.19 -0.63 2.67
CA CYS A 232 7.68 -0.18 3.98
C CYS A 232 6.89 1.02 4.50
N ALA A 233 6.20 1.74 3.62
CA ALA A 233 5.30 2.82 3.97
C ALA A 233 4.16 2.92 2.97
N CYS A 234 3.09 3.55 3.40
CA CYS A 234 1.95 3.95 2.61
C CYS A 234 1.72 5.45 2.82
N LEU A 235 1.57 6.20 1.74
CA LEU A 235 1.33 7.64 1.79
C LEU A 235 -0.06 7.94 1.22
N LEU A 236 -0.88 8.65 1.99
CA LEU A 236 -2.19 9.11 1.58
C LEU A 236 -2.07 10.44 0.86
N SER A 237 -2.54 10.51 -0.38
CA SER A 237 -2.42 11.70 -1.22
C SER A 237 -3.37 12.80 -0.76
N THR A 238 -2.89 14.05 -0.73
CA THR A 238 -3.70 15.24 -0.48
C THR A 238 -3.35 16.37 -1.45
N GLU A 239 -4.31 17.23 -1.76
CA GLU A 239 -4.04 18.47 -2.47
C GLU A 239 -3.36 19.50 -1.56
N ASP A 240 -3.73 19.54 -0.27
CA ASP A 240 -3.21 20.48 0.71
C ASP A 240 -2.98 19.78 2.06
N ILE A 241 -1.70 19.73 2.45
CA ILE A 241 -1.29 19.07 3.69
C ILE A 241 -1.76 19.86 4.94
N GLN A 242 -1.99 21.16 4.83
CA GLN A 242 -2.51 21.95 5.94
C GLN A 242 -3.97 21.61 6.23
N THR A 243 -4.78 21.45 5.18
CA THR A 243 -6.16 20.99 5.34
C THR A 243 -6.21 19.56 5.92
N ALA A 244 -5.29 18.69 5.51
CA ALA A 244 -5.20 17.36 6.11
C ALA A 244 -4.80 17.41 7.60
N ASP A 245 -3.90 18.29 8.00
CA ASP A 245 -3.46 18.48 9.39
C ASP A 245 -4.58 19.06 10.30
N GLU A 246 -5.56 19.74 9.74
CA GLU A 246 -6.75 20.22 10.48
C GLU A 246 -7.73 19.10 10.84
N GLU A 247 -7.72 17.99 10.08
CA GLU A 247 -8.67 16.89 10.23
C GLU A 247 -8.04 15.63 10.87
N TYR A 248 -6.72 15.42 10.62
CA TYR A 248 -6.02 14.23 11.08
C TYR A 248 -4.87 14.58 12.01
N ALA A 249 -4.56 13.71 12.95
CA ALA A 249 -3.41 13.87 13.84
C ALA A 249 -2.11 13.61 13.07
N LEU A 250 -1.46 14.68 12.59
CA LEU A 250 -0.22 14.61 11.83
C LEU A 250 0.96 15.23 12.59
N ARG A 251 2.17 14.73 12.34
CA ARG A 251 3.43 15.34 12.77
C ARG A 251 3.85 16.44 11.80
N GLU A 252 4.80 17.30 12.21
CA GLU A 252 5.37 18.34 11.35
C GLU A 252 5.85 17.75 10.00
N PRO A 253 5.40 18.34 8.86
CA PRO A 253 5.76 17.84 7.54
C PRO A 253 7.25 18.04 7.22
N THR A 254 7.83 17.08 6.50
CA THR A 254 9.19 17.14 5.95
C THR A 254 9.17 17.23 4.42
N GLU A 255 10.25 17.74 3.83
CA GLU A 255 10.38 17.86 2.37
C GLU A 255 10.85 16.54 1.75
N TRP A 256 10.07 16.04 0.78
CA TRP A 256 10.38 14.86 -0.02
C TRP A 256 10.37 15.21 -1.51
N LEU A 257 11.54 15.42 -2.10
CA LEU A 257 11.65 15.91 -3.49
C LEU A 257 10.99 17.29 -3.62
N ASP A 258 9.92 17.40 -4.41
CA ASP A 258 9.10 18.61 -4.63
C ASP A 258 7.73 18.54 -3.89
N ARG A 259 7.62 17.65 -2.90
CA ARG A 259 6.40 17.40 -2.12
C ARG A 259 6.70 17.43 -0.63
N ARG A 260 5.65 17.57 0.17
CA ARG A 260 5.73 17.50 1.64
C ARG A 260 5.09 16.19 2.11
N VAL A 261 5.72 15.55 3.10
CA VAL A 261 5.21 14.35 3.76
C VAL A 261 5.08 14.61 5.25
N ALA A 262 3.91 14.29 5.82
CA ALA A 262 3.65 14.29 7.26
C ALA A 262 3.25 12.87 7.70
N TRP A 263 3.88 12.36 8.75
CA TRP A 263 3.50 11.08 9.34
C TRP A 263 2.35 11.26 10.30
N PHE A 264 1.49 10.25 10.42
CA PHE A 264 0.47 10.24 11.47
C PHE A 264 1.14 10.25 12.85
N ASP A 265 0.55 11.00 13.79
CA ASP A 265 1.09 11.14 15.15
C ASP A 265 0.69 9.95 16.03
N SER A 266 1.26 8.82 15.71
CA SER A 266 1.18 7.55 16.43
C SER A 266 2.53 6.84 16.33
N ASP A 267 3.03 6.28 17.43
CA ASP A 267 4.30 5.55 17.45
C ASP A 267 4.22 4.23 16.64
N GLU A 268 3.03 3.61 16.56
CA GLU A 268 2.80 2.35 15.84
C GLU A 268 2.63 2.56 14.33
N LEU A 269 2.29 3.81 13.90
CA LEU A 269 2.18 4.20 12.49
C LEU A 269 3.41 4.98 12.00
N ASP A 270 4.38 5.28 12.90
CA ASP A 270 5.57 6.05 12.53
C ASP A 270 6.29 5.41 11.34
N ARG A 271 6.59 6.22 10.33
CA ARG A 271 7.21 5.80 9.06
C ARG A 271 6.47 4.73 8.25
N ALA A 272 5.34 4.21 8.76
CA ALA A 272 4.52 3.22 8.07
C ALA A 272 3.33 3.84 7.34
N LEU A 273 2.70 4.89 7.93
CA LEU A 273 1.57 5.60 7.35
C LEU A 273 1.77 7.11 7.45
N GLY A 274 1.62 7.79 6.34
CA GLY A 274 1.76 9.26 6.26
C GLY A 274 0.83 9.88 5.22
N VAL A 275 0.85 11.20 5.16
CA VAL A 275 0.13 12.01 4.16
C VAL A 275 1.16 12.69 3.26
N VAL A 276 0.92 12.73 1.96
CA VAL A 276 1.80 13.37 0.97
C VAL A 276 1.04 14.39 0.15
N SER A 277 1.58 15.61 0.04
CA SER A 277 1.03 16.61 -0.87
C SER A 277 1.27 16.22 -2.33
N ARG A 278 0.36 16.60 -3.24
CA ARG A 278 0.62 16.49 -4.68
C ARG A 278 1.83 17.32 -5.10
N SER A 279 2.52 16.86 -6.15
CA SER A 279 3.64 17.61 -6.75
C SER A 279 3.15 18.95 -7.30
N THR A 280 3.80 20.05 -6.92
CA THR A 280 3.52 21.39 -7.44
C THR A 280 3.88 21.54 -8.93
N ALA A 281 4.67 20.62 -9.48
CA ALA A 281 5.09 20.64 -10.90
C ALA A 281 3.96 20.25 -11.88
N ALA A 282 2.86 19.67 -11.42
CA ALA A 282 1.73 19.24 -12.27
C ALA A 282 0.71 20.36 -12.55
N ALA A 283 0.73 21.48 -11.84
CA ALA A 283 -0.24 22.58 -11.95
C ALA A 283 0.02 23.55 -13.12
N GLY A 284 0.99 23.27 -13.98
CA GLY A 284 1.48 24.16 -15.05
C GLY A 284 1.41 23.62 -16.47
N ARG A 285 0.48 22.67 -16.79
CA ARG A 285 0.28 22.23 -18.19
C ARG A 285 -1.16 22.32 -18.63
#